data_1543916e680c3e46322173a883f4bcf3
#
_entry.id   1543916e680c3e46322173a883f4bcf3
#
_cell.length_a   1.000
_cell.length_b   1.000
_cell.length_c   1.000
_cell.angle_alpha   90.00
_cell.angle_beta   90.00
_cell.angle_gamma   90.00
#
_symmetry.space_group_name_H-M   'P 1'
#
loop_
_entity.id
_entity.type
_entity.pdbx_description
1 polymer ?
#
loop_
_entity_poly.entity_id
_entity_poly.type
_entity_poly.pdbx_seq_one_letter_code
_entity_poly.pdbx_strand_id
1 'polypeptide(L)'
;MQIKKLDKNEIMQVQTGLLQQFAYNPFPISQSGQKLDLTQDRITLMPERETIFFDKISHQLREHARAWIAYACHRYSNYAIHAHHNVWRLLEITDNTPEELIDESIQEIYRELMTSGRSASTKSILRTIYKWCVEEGFPYFDEDFYDYYLASLKFGTDIGKGLDVIMEIPDRGPLTLKEERLFISKLNSVSPETLSIHQLQGLVSLKCSQVLGVRSTQVMKLTFSDLQMSDQGVYTLKILRAKQKGVANNDVYKKRPITKSLFRLITLLKSRYEDILQNEISGDWPIVADYNDRTGRLVKQRVQIRTITHLSNQFRNAVGLGFQVTNRRLRKTFCSRLIAKGVSMSVVAELMDHSDLQQLDVYYRQSHKIAEKLEKVLRNEAADIIDAFAGKVVTRDNVSQRGQAIFAPSTQMNLVQIGSCGSEKPCPLQPPLSCYGCDSLEAFEDVDHKAVIDSMVGEMKKTFGDANAINILQDKNFLDASKIADMFDRGEL
;
A
#
# COMPACT_ATOMS: atom_id res chain seq x y z
N MET A 1 -52.00 -10.24 -25.47
CA MET A 1 -52.02 -9.98 -24.03
C MET A 1 -51.52 -8.56 -23.83
N GLN A 2 -52.42 -7.62 -23.47
CA GLN A 2 -52.02 -6.21 -23.30
C GLN A 2 -51.28 -6.07 -22.01
N ILE A 3 -50.00 -5.62 -22.07
CA ILE A 3 -49.21 -5.27 -20.93
C ILE A 3 -49.82 -3.99 -20.33
N LYS A 4 -50.48 -4.14 -19.18
CA LYS A 4 -51.00 -3.04 -18.39
C LYS A 4 -49.82 -2.19 -17.90
N LYS A 5 -49.70 -0.95 -18.36
CA LYS A 5 -48.76 0.01 -17.77
C LYS A 5 -49.16 0.25 -16.32
N LEU A 6 -48.35 -0.16 -15.39
CA LEU A 6 -48.51 0.11 -13.95
C LEU A 6 -48.56 1.63 -13.71
N ASP A 7 -49.51 2.06 -12.89
CA ASP A 7 -49.62 3.44 -12.42
C ASP A 7 -48.40 3.76 -11.49
N LYS A 8 -48.04 5.07 -11.38
CA LYS A 8 -46.98 5.53 -10.46
C LYS A 8 -47.15 5.04 -9.04
N ASN A 9 -48.38 4.90 -8.55
CA ASN A 9 -48.68 4.36 -7.20
C ASN A 9 -48.45 2.84 -7.13
N GLU A 10 -48.74 2.09 -8.18
CA GLU A 10 -48.47 0.66 -8.27
C GLU A 10 -46.95 0.40 -8.36
N ILE A 11 -46.19 1.23 -9.09
CA ILE A 11 -44.74 1.19 -9.15
C ILE A 11 -44.15 1.51 -7.77
N MET A 12 -44.71 2.48 -7.05
CA MET A 12 -44.25 2.86 -5.70
C MET A 12 -44.59 1.76 -4.67
N GLN A 13 -45.72 1.06 -4.80
CA GLN A 13 -46.08 -0.08 -3.96
C GLN A 13 -45.18 -1.31 -4.22
N VAL A 14 -44.85 -1.58 -5.50
CA VAL A 14 -43.91 -2.64 -5.87
C VAL A 14 -42.51 -2.31 -5.35
N GLN A 15 -42.06 -1.07 -5.50
CA GLN A 15 -40.76 -0.62 -4.89
C GLN A 15 -40.76 -0.69 -3.37
N THR A 16 -41.90 -0.32 -2.73
CA THR A 16 -42.04 -0.42 -1.27
C THR A 16 -42.10 -1.89 -0.82
N GLY A 17 -42.70 -2.77 -1.58
CA GLY A 17 -42.72 -4.22 -1.35
C GLY A 17 -41.33 -4.86 -1.46
N LEU A 18 -40.54 -4.48 -2.48
CA LEU A 18 -39.14 -4.91 -2.63
C LEU A 18 -38.26 -4.37 -1.50
N LEU A 19 -38.45 -3.10 -1.10
CA LEU A 19 -37.73 -2.50 0.04
C LEU A 19 -38.04 -3.21 1.37
N GLN A 20 -39.25 -3.73 1.57
CA GLN A 20 -39.61 -4.54 2.75
C GLN A 20 -38.98 -5.93 2.72
N GLN A 21 -38.71 -6.48 1.54
CA GLN A 21 -38.07 -7.80 1.41
C GLN A 21 -36.61 -7.80 1.82
N PHE A 22 -35.90 -6.67 1.71
CA PHE A 22 -34.46 -6.54 2.03
C PHE A 22 -34.17 -5.80 3.36
N ALA A 23 -35.12 -5.62 4.23
CA ALA A 23 -35.07 -5.11 5.61
C ALA A 23 -33.81 -4.25 5.98
N TYR A 24 -33.45 -3.29 5.13
CA TYR A 24 -32.33 -2.37 5.39
C TYR A 24 -32.83 -0.98 5.75
N ASN A 25 -31.98 -0.23 6.49
CA ASN A 25 -32.26 1.16 6.80
C ASN A 25 -32.02 2.06 5.56
N PRO A 26 -33.04 2.67 4.95
CA PRO A 26 -32.85 3.52 3.78
C PRO A 26 -32.19 4.87 4.10
N PHE A 27 -32.04 5.22 5.38
CA PHE A 27 -31.42 6.47 5.85
C PHE A 27 -30.26 6.23 6.81
N PRO A 28 -29.23 5.46 6.43
CA PRO A 28 -28.13 5.15 7.30
C PRO A 28 -27.23 6.36 7.53
N ILE A 29 -26.45 6.31 8.61
CA ILE A 29 -25.43 7.32 8.92
C ILE A 29 -24.06 6.76 8.54
N SER A 30 -23.32 7.48 7.71
CA SER A 30 -21.95 7.09 7.33
C SER A 30 -20.95 7.29 8.47
N GLN A 31 -19.75 6.71 8.36
CA GLN A 31 -18.66 6.97 9.32
C GLN A 31 -18.29 8.44 9.46
N SER A 32 -18.54 9.27 8.45
CA SER A 32 -18.34 10.72 8.49
C SER A 32 -19.45 11.48 9.20
N GLY A 33 -20.49 10.80 9.70
CA GLY A 33 -21.66 11.41 10.33
C GLY A 33 -22.71 11.93 9.34
N GLN A 34 -22.54 11.71 8.04
CA GLN A 34 -23.52 12.11 7.03
C GLN A 34 -24.71 11.12 7.03
N LYS A 35 -25.93 11.63 7.12
CA LYS A 35 -27.14 10.87 6.85
C LYS A 35 -27.27 10.71 5.33
N LEU A 36 -27.35 9.47 4.85
CA LEU A 36 -27.52 9.13 3.45
C LEU A 36 -28.99 8.84 3.16
N ASP A 37 -29.47 9.27 2.02
CA ASP A 37 -30.80 8.92 1.51
C ASP A 37 -30.64 7.91 0.39
N LEU A 38 -30.74 6.62 0.71
CA LEU A 38 -30.56 5.53 -0.26
C LEU A 38 -31.74 5.34 -1.20
N THR A 39 -32.84 6.09 -1.03
CA THR A 39 -33.97 6.07 -1.99
C THR A 39 -33.66 6.84 -3.26
N GLN A 40 -32.66 7.73 -3.20
CA GLN A 40 -32.22 8.51 -4.35
C GLN A 40 -31.32 7.68 -5.27
N ASP A 41 -31.40 7.94 -6.57
CA ASP A 41 -30.52 7.28 -7.55
C ASP A 41 -29.08 7.81 -7.52
N ARG A 42 -28.86 9.00 -6.93
CA ARG A 42 -27.55 9.64 -6.85
C ARG A 42 -27.31 10.21 -5.47
N ILE A 43 -26.20 9.82 -4.86
CA ILE A 43 -25.83 10.26 -3.52
C ILE A 43 -24.37 10.71 -3.53
N THR A 44 -24.12 11.93 -3.05
CA THR A 44 -22.76 12.43 -2.88
C THR A 44 -22.30 12.20 -1.45
N LEU A 45 -21.22 11.45 -1.29
CA LEU A 45 -20.57 11.17 0.00
C LEU A 45 -19.69 12.34 0.40
N MET A 46 -19.97 12.96 1.53
CA MET A 46 -19.20 14.08 2.07
C MET A 46 -18.26 13.60 3.19
N PRO A 47 -17.09 14.20 3.37
CA PRO A 47 -16.59 15.39 2.67
C PRO A 47 -15.86 15.10 1.33
N GLU A 48 -15.68 13.84 0.95
CA GLU A 48 -14.86 13.42 -0.18
C GLU A 48 -15.44 13.80 -1.54
N ARG A 49 -16.74 14.12 -1.60
CA ARG A 49 -17.49 14.45 -2.82
C ARG A 49 -17.50 13.31 -3.86
N GLU A 50 -17.34 12.07 -3.39
CA GLU A 50 -17.51 10.90 -4.24
C GLU A 50 -19.02 10.63 -4.45
N THR A 51 -19.43 10.32 -5.67
CA THR A 51 -20.86 10.12 -5.97
C THR A 51 -21.15 8.65 -6.27
N ILE A 52 -22.16 8.13 -5.62
CA ILE A 52 -22.78 6.83 -5.89
C ILE A 52 -23.89 7.04 -6.91
N PHE A 53 -23.97 6.19 -7.93
CA PHE A 53 -24.95 6.23 -8.99
C PHE A 53 -25.69 4.89 -9.06
N PHE A 54 -26.81 4.75 -8.39
CA PHE A 54 -27.63 3.53 -8.43
C PHE A 54 -28.28 3.32 -9.81
N ASP A 55 -28.56 4.41 -10.53
CA ASP A 55 -29.03 4.37 -11.92
C ASP A 55 -28.03 3.75 -12.91
N LYS A 56 -26.78 3.58 -12.51
CA LYS A 56 -25.71 2.91 -13.29
C LYS A 56 -25.48 1.45 -12.91
N ILE A 57 -26.29 0.90 -12.03
CA ILE A 57 -26.28 -0.51 -11.64
C ILE A 57 -27.46 -1.19 -12.34
N SER A 58 -27.23 -2.41 -12.84
CA SER A 58 -28.29 -3.23 -13.45
C SER A 58 -29.53 -3.26 -12.54
N HIS A 59 -30.70 -3.07 -13.13
CA HIS A 59 -31.92 -2.86 -12.34
C HIS A 59 -32.24 -4.03 -11.40
N GLN A 60 -31.91 -5.26 -11.81
CA GLN A 60 -32.06 -6.49 -11.02
C GLN A 60 -31.21 -6.47 -9.73
N LEU A 61 -30.06 -5.77 -9.74
CA LEU A 61 -29.12 -5.71 -8.63
C LEU A 61 -29.15 -4.39 -7.84
N ARG A 62 -29.96 -3.45 -8.25
CA ARG A 62 -29.97 -2.10 -7.66
C ARG A 62 -30.34 -2.11 -6.19
N GLU A 63 -31.34 -2.89 -5.80
CA GLU A 63 -31.76 -2.98 -4.39
C GLU A 63 -30.74 -3.75 -3.54
N HIS A 64 -30.08 -4.76 -4.09
CA HIS A 64 -28.96 -5.44 -3.44
C HIS A 64 -27.81 -4.47 -3.14
N ALA A 65 -27.51 -3.60 -4.11
CA ALA A 65 -26.47 -2.59 -3.93
C ALA A 65 -26.86 -1.53 -2.88
N ARG A 66 -28.13 -1.12 -2.82
CA ARG A 66 -28.64 -0.22 -1.77
C ARG A 66 -28.54 -0.85 -0.38
N ALA A 67 -28.96 -2.10 -0.24
CA ALA A 67 -28.86 -2.86 1.00
C ALA A 67 -27.37 -3.03 1.43
N TRP A 68 -26.48 -3.37 0.48
CA TRP A 68 -25.05 -3.40 0.75
C TRP A 68 -24.50 -2.05 1.23
N ILE A 69 -24.86 -0.95 0.59
CA ILE A 69 -24.40 0.38 1.01
C ILE A 69 -24.94 0.74 2.39
N ALA A 70 -26.19 0.40 2.72
CA ALA A 70 -26.74 0.55 4.05
C ALA A 70 -25.94 -0.21 5.11
N TYR A 71 -25.56 -1.45 4.81
CA TYR A 71 -24.71 -2.28 5.66
C TYR A 71 -23.28 -1.73 5.79
N ALA A 72 -22.72 -1.25 4.68
CA ALA A 72 -21.32 -0.87 4.56
C ALA A 72 -21.00 0.55 5.11
N CYS A 73 -21.97 1.47 5.09
CA CYS A 73 -21.74 2.91 5.29
C CYS A 73 -21.18 3.28 6.67
N HIS A 74 -21.48 2.51 7.72
CA HIS A 74 -20.93 2.71 9.06
C HIS A 74 -19.70 1.83 9.34
N ARG A 75 -19.39 0.85 8.46
CA ARG A 75 -18.24 -0.06 8.59
C ARG A 75 -17.03 0.41 7.80
N TYR A 76 -17.25 1.08 6.69
CA TYR A 76 -16.22 1.46 5.73
C TYR A 76 -16.16 2.98 5.52
N SER A 77 -14.98 3.49 5.16
CA SER A 77 -14.82 4.88 4.76
C SER A 77 -15.56 5.18 3.45
N ASN A 78 -15.92 6.43 3.21
CA ASN A 78 -16.59 6.86 1.97
C ASN A 78 -15.84 6.45 0.69
N TYR A 79 -14.49 6.45 0.71
CA TYR A 79 -13.70 5.92 -0.42
C TYR A 79 -13.89 4.43 -0.64
N ALA A 80 -13.98 3.64 0.43
CA ALA A 80 -14.22 2.21 0.31
C ALA A 80 -15.65 1.95 -0.17
N ILE A 81 -16.63 2.70 0.33
CA ILE A 81 -18.03 2.62 -0.15
C ILE A 81 -18.10 2.93 -1.64
N HIS A 82 -17.43 3.99 -2.10
CA HIS A 82 -17.37 4.33 -3.52
C HIS A 82 -16.67 3.24 -4.35
N ALA A 83 -15.60 2.62 -3.81
CA ALA A 83 -14.96 1.48 -4.46
C ALA A 83 -15.91 0.26 -4.57
N HIS A 84 -16.69 -0.03 -3.51
CA HIS A 84 -17.70 -1.10 -3.53
C HIS A 84 -18.81 -0.79 -4.53
N HIS A 85 -19.30 0.44 -4.59
CA HIS A 85 -20.27 0.87 -5.61
C HIS A 85 -19.73 0.64 -7.03
N ASN A 86 -18.46 1.00 -7.29
CA ASN A 86 -17.86 0.75 -8.60
C ASN A 86 -17.76 -0.75 -8.94
N VAL A 87 -17.65 -1.62 -7.94
CA VAL A 87 -17.69 -3.08 -8.14
C VAL A 87 -19.10 -3.56 -8.51
N TRP A 88 -20.15 -3.05 -7.87
CA TRP A 88 -21.53 -3.33 -8.27
C TRP A 88 -21.80 -2.98 -9.74
N ARG A 89 -21.23 -1.90 -10.24
CA ARG A 89 -21.35 -1.49 -11.64
C ARG A 89 -20.65 -2.42 -12.64
N LEU A 90 -19.80 -3.34 -12.18
CA LEU A 90 -19.17 -4.35 -13.03
C LEU A 90 -20.08 -5.56 -13.25
N LEU A 91 -21.16 -5.69 -12.48
CA LEU A 91 -22.14 -6.77 -12.61
C LEU A 91 -23.22 -6.32 -13.60
N GLU A 92 -22.85 -6.35 -14.89
CA GLU A 92 -23.75 -5.90 -15.97
C GLU A 92 -24.64 -7.05 -16.41
N ILE A 93 -25.91 -7.04 -15.95
CA ILE A 93 -26.96 -7.96 -16.38
C ILE A 93 -27.82 -7.26 -17.43
N THR A 94 -28.06 -7.92 -18.55
CA THR A 94 -28.91 -7.35 -19.61
C THR A 94 -30.36 -7.32 -19.16
N ASP A 95 -31.10 -6.24 -19.53
CA ASP A 95 -32.50 -6.05 -19.14
C ASP A 95 -33.45 -7.16 -19.63
N ASN A 96 -33.03 -7.90 -20.67
CA ASN A 96 -33.77 -9.01 -21.23
C ASN A 96 -33.43 -10.38 -20.64
N THR A 97 -32.51 -10.45 -19.66
CA THR A 97 -32.15 -11.73 -19.01
C THR A 97 -33.38 -12.27 -18.25
N PRO A 98 -33.88 -13.48 -18.58
CA PRO A 98 -34.93 -14.12 -17.81
C PRO A 98 -34.53 -14.23 -16.32
N GLU A 99 -35.52 -14.08 -15.43
CA GLU A 99 -35.30 -14.08 -14.00
C GLU A 99 -34.62 -15.37 -13.50
N GLU A 100 -35.02 -16.50 -14.08
CA GLU A 100 -34.47 -17.82 -13.82
C GLU A 100 -33.01 -18.02 -14.25
N LEU A 101 -32.44 -17.12 -15.04
CA LEU A 101 -31.04 -17.17 -15.54
C LEU A 101 -30.16 -16.06 -14.95
N ILE A 102 -30.67 -15.26 -14.02
CA ILE A 102 -29.90 -14.15 -13.44
C ILE A 102 -28.75 -14.67 -12.59
N ASP A 103 -28.95 -15.72 -11.79
CA ASP A 103 -27.93 -16.34 -10.94
C ASP A 103 -26.80 -16.94 -11.78
N GLU A 104 -27.12 -17.68 -12.87
CA GLU A 104 -26.12 -18.21 -13.80
C GLU A 104 -25.31 -17.07 -14.46
N SER A 105 -26.01 -16.01 -14.89
CA SER A 105 -25.38 -14.83 -15.48
C SER A 105 -24.42 -14.13 -14.49
N ILE A 106 -24.81 -13.99 -13.23
CA ILE A 106 -23.94 -13.44 -12.18
C ILE A 106 -22.72 -14.34 -11.97
N GLN A 107 -22.90 -15.66 -11.89
CA GLN A 107 -21.79 -16.59 -11.72
C GLN A 107 -20.79 -16.51 -12.89
N GLU A 108 -21.28 -16.39 -14.13
CA GLU A 108 -20.43 -16.24 -15.30
C GLU A 108 -19.65 -14.92 -15.28
N ILE A 109 -20.29 -13.80 -14.99
CA ILE A 109 -19.64 -12.50 -14.80
C ILE A 109 -18.57 -12.58 -13.69
N TYR A 110 -18.88 -13.24 -12.58
CA TYR A 110 -17.90 -13.42 -11.51
C TYR A 110 -16.70 -14.26 -11.97
N ARG A 111 -16.89 -15.36 -12.70
CA ARG A 111 -15.78 -16.18 -13.24
C ARG A 111 -14.90 -15.34 -14.15
N GLU A 112 -15.49 -14.55 -15.05
CA GLU A 112 -14.75 -13.64 -15.94
C GLU A 112 -13.96 -12.59 -15.15
N LEU A 113 -14.61 -11.88 -14.21
CA LEU A 113 -13.96 -10.85 -13.41
C LEU A 113 -12.84 -11.41 -12.52
N MET A 114 -12.99 -12.64 -11.99
CA MET A 114 -11.97 -13.28 -11.16
C MET A 114 -10.75 -13.74 -11.97
N THR A 115 -10.92 -14.13 -13.23
CA THR A 115 -9.82 -14.53 -14.12
C THR A 115 -9.17 -13.36 -14.83
N SER A 116 -9.86 -12.22 -14.93
CA SER A 116 -9.35 -11.01 -15.58
C SER A 116 -8.11 -10.41 -14.91
N GLY A 117 -7.40 -9.51 -15.61
CA GLY A 117 -6.25 -8.75 -15.10
C GLY A 117 -6.58 -7.68 -14.02
N ARG A 118 -7.78 -7.72 -13.41
CA ARG A 118 -8.17 -6.76 -12.36
C ARG A 118 -7.35 -6.92 -11.09
N SER A 119 -7.25 -5.82 -10.33
CA SER A 119 -6.46 -5.79 -9.09
C SER A 119 -6.98 -6.79 -8.04
N ALA A 120 -6.09 -7.31 -7.21
CA ALA A 120 -6.44 -8.18 -6.09
C ALA A 120 -7.45 -7.52 -5.14
N SER A 121 -7.40 -6.19 -4.96
CA SER A 121 -8.37 -5.46 -4.13
C SER A 121 -9.77 -5.48 -4.74
N THR A 122 -9.92 -5.30 -6.06
CA THR A 122 -11.21 -5.41 -6.75
C THR A 122 -11.80 -6.80 -6.60
N LYS A 123 -10.98 -7.85 -6.82
CA LYS A 123 -11.39 -9.26 -6.64
C LYS A 123 -11.79 -9.56 -5.20
N SER A 124 -11.09 -9.00 -4.23
CA SER A 124 -11.43 -9.14 -2.81
C SER A 124 -12.77 -8.47 -2.47
N ILE A 125 -13.07 -7.29 -3.02
CA ILE A 125 -14.36 -6.61 -2.82
C ILE A 125 -15.49 -7.45 -3.46
N LEU A 126 -15.31 -7.93 -4.70
CA LEU A 126 -16.27 -8.81 -5.36
C LEU A 126 -16.61 -10.02 -4.49
N ARG A 127 -15.60 -10.75 -4.00
CA ARG A 127 -15.80 -11.89 -3.12
C ARG A 127 -16.51 -11.52 -1.82
N THR A 128 -16.16 -10.38 -1.23
CA THR A 128 -16.80 -9.90 0.00
C THR A 128 -18.28 -9.56 -0.19
N ILE A 129 -18.62 -8.93 -1.32
CA ILE A 129 -20.01 -8.64 -1.68
C ILE A 129 -20.79 -9.93 -1.89
N TYR A 130 -20.27 -10.87 -2.70
CA TYR A 130 -20.93 -12.14 -2.95
C TYR A 130 -21.19 -12.92 -1.66
N LYS A 131 -20.14 -13.06 -0.81
CA LYS A 131 -20.26 -13.69 0.50
C LYS A 131 -21.37 -13.10 1.35
N TRP A 132 -21.41 -11.78 1.42
CA TRP A 132 -22.43 -11.10 2.21
C TRP A 132 -23.83 -11.33 1.65
N CYS A 133 -24.00 -11.30 0.31
CA CYS A 133 -25.29 -11.58 -0.29
C CYS A 133 -25.77 -13.01 0.02
N VAL A 134 -24.86 -14.00 0.02
CA VAL A 134 -25.17 -15.38 0.44
C VAL A 134 -25.57 -15.42 1.92
N GLU A 135 -24.77 -14.81 2.81
CA GLU A 135 -25.03 -14.81 4.26
C GLU A 135 -26.36 -14.13 4.63
N GLU A 136 -26.78 -13.13 3.89
CA GLU A 136 -28.06 -12.42 4.10
C GLU A 136 -29.23 -13.07 3.32
N GLY A 137 -28.97 -14.15 2.58
CA GLY A 137 -29.99 -14.88 1.81
C GLY A 137 -30.58 -14.11 0.64
N PHE A 138 -29.80 -13.23 0.00
CA PHE A 138 -30.26 -12.49 -1.17
C PHE A 138 -30.46 -13.39 -2.39
N PRO A 139 -31.50 -13.16 -3.20
CA PRO A 139 -31.71 -13.90 -4.44
C PRO A 139 -30.54 -13.72 -5.41
N TYR A 140 -30.34 -14.67 -6.31
CA TYR A 140 -29.32 -14.70 -7.36
C TYR A 140 -27.88 -14.93 -6.90
N PHE A 141 -27.65 -15.22 -5.59
CA PHE A 141 -26.33 -15.49 -5.04
C PHE A 141 -26.31 -16.90 -4.43
N ASP A 142 -25.65 -17.80 -5.11
CA ASP A 142 -25.60 -19.22 -4.79
C ASP A 142 -24.50 -19.53 -3.77
N GLU A 143 -24.84 -20.30 -2.71
CA GLU A 143 -23.91 -20.65 -1.63
C GLU A 143 -22.85 -21.63 -2.13
N ASP A 144 -23.23 -22.62 -2.96
CA ASP A 144 -22.29 -23.61 -3.49
C ASP A 144 -21.25 -22.95 -4.40
N PHE A 145 -21.64 -21.99 -5.23
CA PHE A 145 -20.70 -21.21 -6.04
C PHE A 145 -19.73 -20.40 -5.18
N TYR A 146 -20.20 -19.85 -4.06
CA TYR A 146 -19.31 -19.19 -3.12
C TYR A 146 -18.32 -20.17 -2.51
N ASP A 147 -18.79 -21.26 -1.89
CA ASP A 147 -17.98 -22.19 -1.12
C ASP A 147 -16.99 -22.97 -1.99
N TYR A 148 -17.44 -23.51 -3.11
CA TYR A 148 -16.61 -24.36 -3.98
C TYR A 148 -15.74 -23.58 -4.95
N TYR A 149 -16.12 -22.37 -5.33
CA TYR A 149 -15.35 -21.57 -6.28
C TYR A 149 -14.74 -20.32 -5.65
N LEU A 150 -15.54 -19.35 -5.20
CA LEU A 150 -15.02 -18.03 -4.77
C LEU A 150 -14.15 -18.12 -3.52
N ALA A 151 -14.51 -18.92 -2.54
CA ALA A 151 -13.76 -19.09 -1.29
C ALA A 151 -12.39 -19.72 -1.52
N SER A 152 -12.29 -20.64 -2.50
CA SER A 152 -11.05 -21.34 -2.83
C SER A 152 -10.01 -20.45 -3.55
N LEU A 153 -10.44 -19.34 -4.19
CA LEU A 153 -9.57 -18.49 -4.98
C LEU A 153 -8.55 -17.77 -4.09
N LYS A 154 -7.28 -17.96 -4.40
CA LYS A 154 -6.19 -17.18 -3.83
C LYS A 154 -5.92 -15.98 -4.76
N PHE A 155 -6.29 -14.80 -4.33
CA PHE A 155 -5.82 -13.57 -5.00
C PHE A 155 -4.36 -13.42 -4.64
N GLY A 156 -3.49 -13.39 -5.65
CA GLY A 156 -2.06 -13.28 -5.43
C GLY A 156 -1.77 -12.21 -4.38
N THR A 157 -0.94 -12.54 -3.41
CA THR A 157 -0.28 -11.51 -2.61
C THR A 157 0.22 -10.48 -3.58
N ASP A 158 0.11 -9.18 -3.24
CA ASP A 158 0.64 -8.08 -4.06
C ASP A 158 2.11 -8.39 -4.39
N ILE A 159 2.33 -9.17 -5.44
CA ILE A 159 3.66 -9.46 -5.97
C ILE A 159 4.27 -8.10 -6.28
N GLY A 160 5.35 -7.77 -5.58
CA GLY A 160 5.96 -6.45 -5.68
C GLY A 160 5.50 -5.42 -4.63
N LYS A 161 4.70 -5.78 -3.62
CA LYS A 161 4.41 -4.89 -2.50
C LYS A 161 5.71 -4.53 -1.77
N GLY A 162 6.07 -3.24 -1.85
CA GLY A 162 7.30 -2.71 -1.27
C GLY A 162 8.53 -2.80 -2.18
N LEU A 163 8.47 -3.44 -3.36
CA LEU A 163 9.56 -3.41 -4.34
C LEU A 163 9.93 -1.97 -4.74
N ASP A 164 8.96 -1.08 -4.81
CA ASP A 164 9.20 0.33 -5.09
C ASP A 164 10.05 1.02 -4.01
N VAL A 165 10.06 0.50 -2.79
CA VAL A 165 10.93 0.97 -1.71
C VAL A 165 12.30 0.30 -1.81
N ILE A 166 12.32 -1.03 -1.94
CA ILE A 166 13.55 -1.83 -1.97
C ILE A 166 14.44 -1.43 -3.15
N MET A 167 13.84 -1.26 -4.33
CA MET A 167 14.53 -0.93 -5.58
C MET A 167 14.67 0.58 -5.81
N GLU A 168 14.26 1.43 -4.86
CA GLU A 168 14.21 2.89 -5.02
C GLU A 168 13.64 3.30 -6.38
N ILE A 169 12.53 2.63 -6.82
CA ILE A 169 11.99 2.82 -8.17
C ILE A 169 11.72 4.31 -8.39
N PRO A 170 12.26 4.91 -9.47
CA PRO A 170 12.05 6.31 -9.79
C PRO A 170 10.57 6.69 -9.76
N ASP A 171 10.27 7.86 -9.24
CA ASP A 171 8.92 8.44 -9.09
C ASP A 171 7.90 7.67 -8.22
N ARG A 172 8.24 6.46 -7.76
CA ARG A 172 7.37 5.61 -6.90
C ARG A 172 7.97 5.31 -5.54
N GLY A 173 9.27 5.00 -5.50
CA GLY A 173 10.02 4.70 -4.29
C GLY A 173 10.25 5.92 -3.39
N PRO A 174 11.05 5.81 -2.31
CA PRO A 174 11.55 6.95 -1.59
C PRO A 174 12.39 7.86 -2.51
N LEU A 175 12.61 9.09 -2.10
CA LEU A 175 13.57 9.94 -2.78
C LEU A 175 14.98 9.37 -2.60
N THR A 176 15.74 9.27 -3.68
CA THR A 176 17.17 9.00 -3.59
C THR A 176 17.88 10.13 -2.85
N LEU A 177 19.09 9.91 -2.36
CA LEU A 177 19.86 10.95 -1.68
C LEU A 177 20.09 12.20 -2.56
N LYS A 178 20.26 11.98 -3.86
CA LYS A 178 20.45 13.07 -4.85
C LYS A 178 19.16 13.88 -5.02
N GLU A 179 18.02 13.19 -5.21
CA GLU A 179 16.71 13.85 -5.31
C GLU A 179 16.34 14.60 -4.03
N GLU A 180 16.60 14.01 -2.87
CA GLU A 180 16.31 14.63 -1.57
C GLU A 180 17.13 15.91 -1.36
N ARG A 181 18.44 15.86 -1.66
CA ARG A 181 19.32 17.04 -1.60
C ARG A 181 18.85 18.14 -2.53
N LEU A 182 18.49 17.79 -3.77
CA LEU A 182 17.98 18.76 -4.73
C LEU A 182 16.63 19.33 -4.29
N PHE A 183 15.72 18.52 -3.78
CA PHE A 183 14.45 18.95 -3.24
C PHE A 183 14.64 19.94 -2.08
N ILE A 184 15.50 19.63 -1.12
CA ILE A 184 15.81 20.52 0.02
C ILE A 184 16.45 21.82 -0.47
N SER A 185 17.39 21.76 -1.40
CA SER A 185 18.02 22.95 -1.99
C SER A 185 16.99 23.87 -2.65
N LYS A 186 16.09 23.30 -3.45
CA LYS A 186 15.00 24.05 -4.08
C LYS A 186 14.03 24.65 -3.07
N LEU A 187 13.66 23.89 -2.03
CA LEU A 187 12.83 24.41 -0.94
C LEU A 187 13.47 25.63 -0.23
N ASN A 188 14.78 25.62 -0.06
CA ASN A 188 15.52 26.71 0.62
C ASN A 188 15.76 27.92 -0.28
N SER A 189 15.70 27.75 -1.60
CA SER A 189 15.90 28.84 -2.57
C SER A 189 14.62 29.62 -2.90
N VAL A 190 13.45 29.11 -2.51
CA VAL A 190 12.15 29.73 -2.78
C VAL A 190 11.76 30.68 -1.63
N SER A 191 11.36 31.89 -1.97
CA SER A 191 10.67 32.79 -1.05
C SER A 191 9.19 32.41 -1.00
N PRO A 192 8.66 31.92 0.12
CA PRO A 192 7.25 31.49 0.20
C PRO A 192 6.27 32.62 -0.07
N GLU A 193 6.68 33.85 0.16
CA GLU A 193 5.89 35.08 -0.04
C GLU A 193 5.54 35.33 -1.52
N THR A 194 6.36 34.82 -2.44
CA THR A 194 6.15 34.98 -3.89
C THR A 194 5.25 33.90 -4.52
N LEU A 195 4.94 32.87 -3.75
CA LEU A 195 4.13 31.75 -4.24
C LEU A 195 2.65 32.11 -4.36
N SER A 196 1.97 31.55 -5.36
CA SER A 196 0.50 31.58 -5.41
C SER A 196 -0.10 30.76 -4.26
N ILE A 197 -1.39 30.96 -3.96
CA ILE A 197 -2.09 30.21 -2.90
C ILE A 197 -1.98 28.71 -3.12
N HIS A 198 -2.20 28.23 -4.32
CA HIS A 198 -2.09 26.79 -4.65
C HIS A 198 -0.67 26.25 -4.47
N GLN A 199 0.34 27.02 -4.89
CA GLN A 199 1.74 26.64 -4.72
C GLN A 199 2.12 26.60 -3.23
N LEU A 200 1.65 27.58 -2.45
CA LEU A 200 1.90 27.65 -1.01
C LEU A 200 1.20 26.50 -0.26
N GLN A 201 -0.05 26.18 -0.62
CA GLN A 201 -0.77 24.99 -0.10
C GLN A 201 -0.01 23.69 -0.44
N GLY A 202 0.50 23.58 -1.67
CA GLY A 202 1.33 22.45 -2.11
C GLY A 202 2.61 22.32 -1.30
N LEU A 203 3.31 23.47 -1.07
CA LEU A 203 4.52 23.50 -0.26
C LEU A 203 4.25 23.10 1.19
N VAL A 204 3.20 23.62 1.82
CA VAL A 204 2.79 23.25 3.18
C VAL A 204 2.51 21.76 3.28
N SER A 205 1.76 21.21 2.31
CA SER A 205 1.44 19.79 2.25
C SER A 205 2.69 18.90 2.14
N LEU A 206 3.61 19.24 1.25
CA LEU A 206 4.87 18.53 1.07
C LEU A 206 5.77 18.64 2.32
N LYS A 207 5.87 19.82 2.93
CA LYS A 207 6.64 20.03 4.16
C LYS A 207 6.09 19.22 5.34
N CYS A 208 4.78 19.16 5.51
CA CYS A 208 4.16 18.29 6.53
C CYS A 208 4.56 16.83 6.32
N SER A 209 4.52 16.34 5.09
CA SER A 209 4.91 14.95 4.80
C SER A 209 6.42 14.71 4.94
N GLN A 210 7.26 15.70 4.59
CA GLN A 210 8.72 15.63 4.76
C GLN A 210 9.13 15.56 6.23
N VAL A 211 8.56 16.44 7.07
CA VAL A 211 8.98 16.59 8.49
C VAL A 211 8.32 15.56 9.39
N LEU A 212 7.09 15.15 9.10
CA LEU A 212 6.27 14.33 10.00
C LEU A 212 5.91 12.95 9.43
N GLY A 213 6.20 12.70 8.15
CA GLY A 213 5.82 11.45 7.48
C GLY A 213 4.32 11.23 7.36
N VAL A 214 3.49 12.28 7.45
CA VAL A 214 2.03 12.20 7.44
C VAL A 214 1.46 11.81 6.08
N ARG A 215 0.28 11.20 6.09
CA ARG A 215 -0.48 10.86 4.87
C ARG A 215 -1.22 12.08 4.33
N SER A 216 -1.50 12.10 3.02
CA SER A 216 -2.33 13.16 2.41
C SER A 216 -3.69 13.34 3.11
N THR A 217 -4.30 12.24 3.56
CA THR A 217 -5.56 12.28 4.33
C THR A 217 -5.43 13.00 5.67
N GLN A 218 -4.27 12.89 6.32
CA GLN A 218 -3.99 13.60 7.57
C GLN A 218 -3.77 15.08 7.31
N VAL A 219 -3.01 15.44 6.26
CA VAL A 219 -2.82 16.84 5.84
C VAL A 219 -4.16 17.51 5.51
N MET A 220 -5.03 16.82 4.76
CA MET A 220 -6.37 17.31 4.40
C MET A 220 -7.23 17.64 5.63
N LYS A 221 -7.06 16.89 6.72
CA LYS A 221 -7.87 17.06 7.95
C LYS A 221 -7.35 18.15 8.89
N LEU A 222 -6.13 18.64 8.69
CA LEU A 222 -5.53 19.68 9.54
C LEU A 222 -6.29 21.01 9.45
N THR A 223 -6.41 21.66 10.60
CA THR A 223 -6.95 23.00 10.77
C THR A 223 -5.92 23.91 11.41
N PHE A 224 -6.11 25.23 11.37
CA PHE A 224 -5.18 26.15 12.01
C PHE A 224 -5.21 26.04 13.55
N SER A 225 -6.30 25.53 14.16
CA SER A 225 -6.36 25.23 15.60
C SER A 225 -5.45 24.06 16.03
N ASP A 226 -5.05 23.22 15.07
CA ASP A 226 -4.11 22.14 15.33
C ASP A 226 -2.67 22.62 15.48
N LEU A 227 -2.37 23.85 15.01
CA LEU A 227 -1.07 24.50 15.14
C LEU A 227 -0.97 25.18 16.51
N GLN A 228 0.00 24.78 17.32
CA GLN A 228 0.17 25.26 18.67
C GLN A 228 1.62 25.67 18.94
N MET A 229 1.79 26.65 19.80
CA MET A 229 3.08 27.04 20.37
C MET A 229 2.94 26.95 21.89
N SER A 230 3.86 26.27 22.56
CA SER A 230 3.91 26.25 24.02
C SER A 230 4.55 27.53 24.57
N ASP A 231 4.35 27.78 25.87
CA ASP A 231 4.99 28.90 26.59
C ASP A 231 6.51 28.82 26.56
N GLN A 232 7.07 27.62 26.38
CA GLN A 232 8.50 27.35 26.24
C GLN A 232 9.03 27.52 24.80
N GLY A 233 8.20 28.02 23.87
CA GLY A 233 8.57 28.26 22.47
C GLY A 233 8.67 26.98 21.62
N VAL A 234 8.09 25.85 22.07
CA VAL A 234 8.03 24.61 21.29
C VAL A 234 6.83 24.66 20.37
N TYR A 235 7.07 24.53 19.07
CA TYR A 235 6.02 24.47 18.05
C TYR A 235 5.53 23.04 17.89
N THR A 236 4.22 22.83 17.91
CA THR A 236 3.60 21.52 17.74
C THR A 236 2.45 21.55 16.75
N LEU A 237 2.21 20.41 16.10
CA LEU A 237 1.05 20.18 15.25
C LEU A 237 0.27 18.99 15.78
N LYS A 238 -1.02 19.19 16.06
CA LYS A 238 -1.93 18.14 16.49
C LYS A 238 -2.45 17.37 15.30
N ILE A 239 -2.07 16.11 15.16
CA ILE A 239 -2.36 15.28 13.99
C ILE A 239 -3.30 14.14 14.37
N LEU A 240 -4.36 13.97 13.59
CA LEU A 240 -5.29 12.85 13.75
C LEU A 240 -4.58 11.54 13.36
N ARG A 241 -4.61 10.52 14.22
CA ARG A 241 -4.10 9.18 13.89
C ARG A 241 -5.00 8.50 12.85
N ALA A 242 -4.40 7.99 11.79
CA ALA A 242 -5.13 7.38 10.69
C ALA A 242 -4.99 5.85 10.71
N LYS A 243 -6.10 5.14 10.40
CA LYS A 243 -6.14 3.68 10.19
C LYS A 243 -5.75 2.83 11.42
N GLN A 244 -6.25 3.15 12.59
CA GLN A 244 -6.11 2.27 13.74
C GLN A 244 -7.21 1.19 13.73
N LYS A 245 -6.82 -0.09 13.81
CA LYS A 245 -7.77 -1.20 13.98
C LYS A 245 -8.37 -1.15 15.39
N GLY A 246 -9.69 -1.27 15.50
CA GLY A 246 -10.38 -1.45 16.78
C GLY A 246 -10.67 -0.19 17.60
N VAL A 247 -10.31 1.00 17.13
CA VAL A 247 -10.73 2.26 17.75
C VAL A 247 -11.89 2.80 16.93
N ALA A 248 -13.07 2.82 17.54
CA ALA A 248 -14.22 3.50 16.96
C ALA A 248 -13.84 4.97 16.77
N ASN A 249 -13.88 5.41 15.53
CA ASN A 249 -13.68 6.77 15.07
C ASN A 249 -12.62 7.64 15.76
N ASN A 250 -11.51 7.77 15.10
CA ASN A 250 -10.83 9.01 14.66
C ASN A 250 -10.53 10.11 15.70
N ASP A 251 -10.81 9.95 16.98
CA ASP A 251 -10.60 11.02 17.98
C ASP A 251 -9.23 10.97 18.68
N VAL A 252 -8.37 10.06 18.26
CA VAL A 252 -7.02 9.96 18.82
C VAL A 252 -6.09 10.90 18.07
N TYR A 253 -5.94 12.10 18.57
CA TYR A 253 -4.95 13.06 18.10
C TYR A 253 -3.60 12.83 18.77
N LYS A 254 -2.53 13.13 18.04
CA LYS A 254 -1.16 13.11 18.53
C LYS A 254 -0.50 14.47 18.29
N LYS A 255 0.02 15.07 19.37
CA LYS A 255 0.85 16.28 19.24
C LYS A 255 2.25 15.88 18.80
N ARG A 256 2.73 16.48 17.73
CA ARG A 256 4.09 16.25 17.21
C ARG A 256 4.85 17.56 17.13
N PRO A 257 6.10 17.60 17.61
CA PRO A 257 6.94 18.78 17.46
C PRO A 257 7.22 19.03 15.99
N ILE A 258 7.22 20.30 15.60
CA ILE A 258 7.53 20.77 14.25
C ILE A 258 8.63 21.83 14.28
N THR A 259 9.26 22.03 13.13
CA THR A 259 10.28 23.06 12.99
C THR A 259 9.64 24.46 12.97
N LYS A 260 10.39 25.47 13.45
CA LYS A 260 9.98 26.88 13.35
C LYS A 260 9.67 27.29 11.90
N SER A 261 10.40 26.74 10.94
CA SER A 261 10.19 26.97 9.51
C SER A 261 8.80 26.49 9.04
N LEU A 262 8.37 25.27 9.44
CA LEU A 262 7.05 24.77 9.09
C LEU A 262 5.93 25.57 9.79
N PHE A 263 6.13 25.95 11.06
CA PHE A 263 5.20 26.81 11.79
C PHE A 263 4.99 28.14 11.05
N ARG A 264 6.07 28.84 10.70
CA ARG A 264 6.01 30.10 9.96
C ARG A 264 5.31 29.96 8.60
N LEU A 265 5.57 28.86 7.89
CA LEU A 265 4.96 28.59 6.60
C LEU A 265 3.44 28.43 6.70
N ILE A 266 2.96 27.70 7.73
CA ILE A 266 1.52 27.54 7.99
C ILE A 266 0.90 28.88 8.41
N THR A 267 1.60 29.67 9.24
CA THR A 267 1.12 31.00 9.65
C THR A 267 1.05 31.97 8.46
N LEU A 268 2.03 31.93 7.55
CA LEU A 268 1.99 32.71 6.32
C LEU A 268 0.77 32.35 5.45
N LEU A 269 0.47 31.04 5.32
CA LEU A 269 -0.72 30.61 4.58
C LEU A 269 -2.01 31.11 5.23
N LYS A 270 -2.08 31.14 6.56
CA LYS A 270 -3.20 31.74 7.31
C LYS A 270 -3.36 33.21 6.97
N SER A 271 -2.28 33.99 7.08
CA SER A 271 -2.29 35.44 6.76
C SER A 271 -2.75 35.68 5.31
N ARG A 272 -2.29 34.87 4.34
CA ARG A 272 -2.72 35.00 2.94
C ARG A 272 -4.22 34.71 2.75
N TYR A 273 -4.82 33.82 3.55
CA TYR A 273 -6.27 33.59 3.54
C TYR A 273 -7.02 34.79 4.13
N GLU A 274 -6.50 35.37 5.21
CA GLU A 274 -7.04 36.57 5.85
C GLU A 274 -7.00 37.77 4.91
N ASP A 275 -5.91 37.93 4.15
CA ASP A 275 -5.78 38.96 3.11
C ASP A 275 -6.83 38.78 2.00
N ILE A 276 -7.11 37.56 1.55
CA ILE A 276 -8.14 37.29 0.51
C ILE A 276 -9.53 37.64 1.04
N LEU A 277 -9.82 37.27 2.27
CA LEU A 277 -11.15 37.41 2.87
C LEU A 277 -11.36 38.81 3.47
N GLN A 278 -10.29 39.62 3.62
CA GLN A 278 -10.27 40.89 4.34
C GLN A 278 -10.85 40.79 5.78
N ASN A 279 -10.67 39.61 6.40
CA ASN A 279 -11.14 39.30 7.74
C ASN A 279 -10.25 38.24 8.39
N GLU A 280 -10.15 38.27 9.71
CA GLU A 280 -9.52 37.19 10.47
C GLU A 280 -10.30 35.88 10.29
N ILE A 281 -9.55 34.77 10.18
CA ILE A 281 -10.15 33.44 10.10
C ILE A 281 -10.07 32.70 11.42
N SER A 282 -11.14 31.98 11.74
CA SER A 282 -11.21 31.14 12.94
C SER A 282 -10.27 29.92 12.83
N GLY A 283 -9.82 29.42 13.98
CA GLY A 283 -8.87 28.30 14.02
C GLY A 283 -9.36 27.01 13.36
N ASP A 284 -10.66 26.81 13.19
CA ASP A 284 -11.28 25.63 12.57
C ASP A 284 -11.24 25.64 11.02
N TRP A 285 -10.65 26.70 10.41
CA TRP A 285 -10.40 26.71 8.98
C TRP A 285 -9.39 25.60 8.60
N PRO A 286 -9.64 24.86 7.50
CA PRO A 286 -8.66 23.92 6.98
C PRO A 286 -7.36 24.62 6.59
N ILE A 287 -6.21 24.01 6.95
CA ILE A 287 -4.91 24.52 6.48
C ILE A 287 -4.83 24.49 4.96
N VAL A 288 -5.35 23.41 4.35
CA VAL A 288 -5.50 23.35 2.89
C VAL A 288 -6.98 23.48 2.57
N ALA A 289 -7.41 24.73 2.34
CA ALA A 289 -8.79 25.09 2.03
C ALA A 289 -9.06 25.10 0.52
N ASP A 290 -10.33 25.00 0.15
CA ASP A 290 -10.78 25.05 -1.26
C ASP A 290 -10.67 26.50 -1.78
N TYR A 291 -9.78 26.69 -2.75
CA TYR A 291 -9.51 27.97 -3.39
C TYR A 291 -9.63 27.86 -4.90
N ASN A 292 -10.26 28.84 -5.51
CA ASN A 292 -10.42 28.93 -6.95
C ASN A 292 -9.68 30.18 -7.47
N ASP A 293 -8.55 29.99 -8.16
CA ASP A 293 -7.68 31.08 -8.67
C ASP A 293 -8.35 31.93 -9.73
N ARG A 294 -9.30 31.40 -10.52
CA ARG A 294 -9.97 32.15 -11.57
C ARG A 294 -10.92 33.20 -11.00
N THR A 295 -11.56 32.87 -9.88
CA THR A 295 -12.56 33.75 -9.25
C THR A 295 -12.03 34.44 -7.99
N GLY A 296 -10.84 34.09 -7.51
CA GLY A 296 -10.30 34.51 -6.22
C GLY A 296 -11.08 34.01 -5.01
N ARG A 297 -12.04 33.09 -5.20
CA ARG A 297 -12.94 32.62 -4.16
C ARG A 297 -12.25 31.60 -3.26
N LEU A 298 -12.13 31.91 -1.98
CA LEU A 298 -11.68 31.03 -0.91
C LEU A 298 -12.90 30.57 -0.09
N VAL A 299 -13.01 29.28 0.20
CA VAL A 299 -14.14 28.69 0.92
C VAL A 299 -13.65 27.88 2.10
N LYS A 300 -14.32 28.01 3.27
CA LYS A 300 -14.06 27.21 4.47
C LYS A 300 -14.46 25.75 4.25
N GLN A 301 -13.79 25.10 3.32
CA GLN A 301 -14.03 23.71 2.95
C GLN A 301 -12.70 22.98 2.71
N ARG A 302 -12.61 21.73 3.17
CA ARG A 302 -11.46 20.87 2.91
C ARG A 302 -11.43 20.47 1.43
N VAL A 303 -10.24 20.44 0.86
CA VAL A 303 -10.01 19.90 -0.49
C VAL A 303 -10.14 18.38 -0.51
N GLN A 304 -10.32 17.81 -1.70
CA GLN A 304 -10.24 16.36 -1.90
C GLN A 304 -8.80 15.87 -1.87
N ILE A 305 -8.57 14.58 -1.58
CA ILE A 305 -7.22 13.99 -1.54
C ILE A 305 -6.49 14.15 -2.88
N ARG A 306 -7.20 13.98 -4.00
CA ARG A 306 -6.62 14.19 -5.35
C ARG A 306 -6.12 15.62 -5.54
N THR A 307 -6.80 16.60 -4.94
CA THR A 307 -6.37 18.01 -4.98
C THR A 307 -5.05 18.20 -4.26
N ILE A 308 -4.78 17.53 -3.14
CA ILE A 308 -3.48 17.56 -2.46
C ILE A 308 -2.34 17.16 -3.40
N THR A 309 -2.54 16.13 -4.21
CA THR A 309 -1.53 15.69 -5.19
C THR A 309 -1.36 16.74 -6.29
N HIS A 310 -2.45 17.34 -6.76
CA HIS A 310 -2.41 18.41 -7.76
C HIS A 310 -1.66 19.64 -7.24
N LEU A 311 -1.95 20.11 -6.02
CA LEU A 311 -1.25 21.22 -5.38
C LEU A 311 0.25 20.95 -5.20
N SER A 312 0.60 19.73 -4.81
CA SER A 312 2.01 19.29 -4.72
C SER A 312 2.72 19.36 -6.07
N ASN A 313 2.04 18.97 -7.16
CA ASN A 313 2.56 19.06 -8.51
C ASN A 313 2.69 20.52 -8.99
N GLN A 314 1.75 21.40 -8.65
CA GLN A 314 1.86 22.83 -8.97
C GLN A 314 3.09 23.46 -8.32
N PHE A 315 3.33 23.17 -7.03
CA PHE A 315 4.56 23.63 -6.37
C PHE A 315 5.81 23.05 -7.03
N ARG A 316 5.85 21.72 -7.26
CA ARG A 316 6.98 21.06 -7.93
C ARG A 316 7.33 21.71 -9.27
N ASN A 317 6.33 22.00 -10.09
CA ASN A 317 6.51 22.64 -11.40
C ASN A 317 7.05 24.08 -11.25
N ALA A 318 6.53 24.83 -10.27
CA ALA A 318 6.98 26.19 -10.01
C ALA A 318 8.46 26.27 -9.63
N VAL A 319 9.00 25.28 -8.92
CA VAL A 319 10.41 25.24 -8.52
C VAL A 319 11.31 24.46 -9.51
N GLY A 320 10.75 23.97 -10.61
CA GLY A 320 11.50 23.30 -11.67
C GLY A 320 12.15 21.98 -11.25
N LEU A 321 11.45 21.14 -10.47
CA LEU A 321 11.92 19.80 -10.13
C LEU A 321 11.56 18.80 -11.25
N GLY A 322 12.56 18.16 -11.83
CA GLY A 322 12.42 17.22 -12.95
C GLY A 322 11.92 15.82 -12.57
N PHE A 323 11.66 15.55 -11.29
CA PHE A 323 11.19 14.26 -10.78
C PHE A 323 9.93 14.44 -9.93
N GLN A 324 9.20 13.34 -9.72
CA GLN A 324 7.96 13.37 -8.94
C GLN A 324 8.24 13.53 -7.45
N VAL A 325 7.62 14.54 -6.82
CA VAL A 325 7.62 14.71 -5.37
C VAL A 325 6.17 14.67 -4.89
N THR A 326 5.80 13.59 -4.24
CA THR A 326 4.45 13.40 -3.70
C THR A 326 4.51 13.17 -2.19
N ASN A 327 3.43 13.46 -1.49
CA ASN A 327 3.32 13.17 -0.05
C ASN A 327 3.63 11.69 0.25
N ARG A 328 3.24 10.76 -0.65
CA ARG A 328 3.53 9.33 -0.50
C ARG A 328 5.03 9.05 -0.61
N ARG A 329 5.73 9.63 -1.58
CA ARG A 329 7.19 9.47 -1.72
C ARG A 329 7.94 10.05 -0.52
N LEU A 330 7.55 11.27 -0.08
CA LEU A 330 8.14 11.90 1.10
C LEU A 330 7.92 11.09 2.38
N ARG A 331 6.73 10.49 2.55
CA ARG A 331 6.48 9.59 3.66
C ARG A 331 7.35 8.34 3.61
N LYS A 332 7.56 7.75 2.42
CA LYS A 332 8.51 6.63 2.25
C LYS A 332 9.93 7.07 2.59
N THR A 333 10.37 8.24 2.08
CA THR A 333 11.67 8.82 2.38
C THR A 333 11.86 9.04 3.88
N PHE A 334 10.88 9.62 4.57
CA PHE A 334 10.89 9.81 6.01
C PHE A 334 11.10 8.48 6.75
N CYS A 335 10.33 7.45 6.40
CA CYS A 335 10.46 6.11 6.98
C CYS A 335 11.86 5.52 6.74
N SER A 336 12.32 5.48 5.47
CA SER A 336 13.63 4.94 5.10
C SER A 336 14.79 5.67 5.82
N ARG A 337 14.70 7.00 5.98
CA ARG A 337 15.74 7.78 6.68
C ARG A 337 15.78 7.53 8.19
N LEU A 338 14.62 7.34 8.84
CA LEU A 338 14.59 6.96 10.26
C LEU A 338 15.25 5.60 10.48
N ILE A 339 14.93 4.64 9.63
CA ILE A 339 15.49 3.30 9.69
C ILE A 339 17.00 3.30 9.41
N ALA A 340 17.42 4.02 8.37
CA ALA A 340 18.84 4.20 8.06
C ALA A 340 19.63 4.86 9.20
N LYS A 341 18.96 5.63 10.08
CA LYS A 341 19.56 6.18 11.32
C LYS A 341 19.52 5.20 12.49
N GLY A 342 18.98 4.00 12.30
CA GLY A 342 18.92 2.96 13.35
C GLY A 342 17.80 3.18 14.37
N VAL A 343 16.76 3.95 14.03
CA VAL A 343 15.58 4.11 14.88
C VAL A 343 14.83 2.78 14.94
N SER A 344 14.42 2.34 16.12
CA SER A 344 13.75 1.04 16.31
C SER A 344 12.41 0.95 15.57
N MET A 345 12.03 -0.27 15.16
CA MET A 345 10.79 -0.54 14.40
C MET A 345 9.55 -0.04 15.14
N SER A 346 9.48 -0.22 16.46
CA SER A 346 8.37 0.25 17.28
C SER A 346 8.21 1.77 17.25
N VAL A 347 9.33 2.51 17.34
CA VAL A 347 9.31 3.98 17.27
C VAL A 347 8.92 4.46 15.87
N VAL A 348 9.43 3.82 14.83
CA VAL A 348 9.04 4.16 13.44
C VAL A 348 7.56 3.86 13.22
N ALA A 349 7.05 2.70 13.69
CA ALA A 349 5.63 2.36 13.62
C ALA A 349 4.76 3.44 14.30
N GLU A 350 5.16 3.85 15.50
CA GLU A 350 4.47 4.88 16.25
C GLU A 350 4.49 6.24 15.53
N LEU A 351 5.62 6.63 14.95
CA LEU A 351 5.74 7.87 14.16
C LEU A 351 4.93 7.82 12.85
N MET A 352 4.80 6.63 12.26
CA MET A 352 4.08 6.41 11.00
C MET A 352 2.60 6.11 11.18
N ASP A 353 2.08 6.07 12.43
CA ASP A 353 0.72 5.60 12.73
C ASP A 353 0.41 4.25 12.09
N HIS A 354 1.35 3.31 12.17
CA HIS A 354 1.15 1.93 11.74
C HIS A 354 0.66 1.09 12.91
N SER A 355 -0.50 0.46 12.76
CA SER A 355 -1.02 -0.53 13.71
C SER A 355 -0.39 -1.90 13.52
N ASP A 356 0.34 -2.11 12.42
CA ASP A 356 0.95 -3.37 12.02
C ASP A 356 2.41 -3.12 11.61
N LEU A 357 3.32 -3.87 12.22
CA LEU A 357 4.76 -3.80 11.95
C LEU A 357 5.14 -4.39 10.59
N GLN A 358 4.32 -5.27 10.02
CA GLN A 358 4.59 -5.92 8.72
C GLN A 358 4.81 -4.90 7.59
N GLN A 359 4.16 -3.73 7.66
CA GLN A 359 4.36 -2.67 6.67
C GLN A 359 5.75 -2.03 6.75
N LEU A 360 6.47 -2.19 7.86
CA LEU A 360 7.81 -1.66 8.05
C LEU A 360 8.90 -2.67 7.71
N ASP A 361 8.58 -3.95 7.71
CA ASP A 361 9.52 -5.03 7.44
C ASP A 361 10.28 -4.81 6.11
N VAL A 362 9.58 -4.37 5.07
CA VAL A 362 10.17 -4.01 3.77
C VAL A 362 11.30 -2.98 3.89
N TYR A 363 11.14 -1.99 4.76
CA TYR A 363 12.16 -0.94 4.94
C TYR A 363 13.33 -1.43 5.77
N TYR A 364 13.11 -2.33 6.74
CA TYR A 364 14.16 -2.87 7.60
C TYR A 364 15.03 -3.88 6.86
N ARG A 365 14.46 -4.70 5.98
CA ARG A 365 15.23 -5.63 5.12
C ARG A 365 16.24 -4.91 4.23
N GLN A 366 16.00 -3.65 3.87
CA GLN A 366 16.90 -2.83 3.03
C GLN A 366 18.00 -2.12 3.82
N SER A 367 17.98 -2.14 5.15
CA SER A 367 18.91 -1.33 5.93
C SER A 367 20.28 -2.00 6.12
N HIS A 368 21.25 -1.68 5.25
CA HIS A 368 22.65 -2.08 5.39
C HIS A 368 23.24 -1.80 6.79
N LYS A 369 22.82 -0.70 7.44
CA LYS A 369 23.29 -0.38 8.80
C LYS A 369 22.75 -1.32 9.88
N ILE A 370 21.60 -1.93 9.67
CA ILE A 370 21.08 -2.98 10.56
C ILE A 370 21.81 -4.27 10.28
N ALA A 371 22.08 -4.59 9.01
CA ALA A 371 22.94 -5.71 8.64
C ALA A 371 24.36 -5.55 9.23
N GLU A 372 24.99 -4.37 9.07
CA GLU A 372 26.31 -4.08 9.68
C GLU A 372 26.30 -4.16 11.22
N LYS A 373 25.22 -3.70 11.87
CA LYS A 373 25.10 -3.83 13.35
C LYS A 373 24.87 -5.27 13.79
N LEU A 374 24.01 -5.99 13.07
CA LEU A 374 23.79 -7.43 13.31
C LEU A 374 25.08 -8.20 13.04
N GLU A 375 25.77 -7.91 11.94
CA GLU A 375 27.06 -8.50 11.61
C GLU A 375 28.10 -8.23 12.71
N LYS A 376 28.18 -7.00 13.22
CA LYS A 376 29.09 -6.62 14.28
C LYS A 376 28.77 -7.27 15.65
N VAL A 377 27.47 -7.44 15.96
CA VAL A 377 27.02 -8.15 17.16
C VAL A 377 27.21 -9.66 17.00
N LEU A 378 26.85 -10.18 15.80
CA LEU A 378 27.00 -11.60 15.50
C LEU A 378 28.45 -12.05 15.33
N ARG A 379 29.36 -11.20 14.81
CA ARG A 379 30.82 -11.52 14.78
C ARG A 379 31.42 -11.78 16.16
N ASN A 380 30.91 -11.14 17.19
CA ASN A 380 31.47 -11.29 18.55
C ASN A 380 30.84 -12.46 19.33
N GLU A 381 29.61 -12.89 18.98
CA GLU A 381 28.87 -13.94 19.72
C GLU A 381 28.57 -15.20 18.90
N ALA A 382 28.82 -15.18 17.61
CA ALA A 382 28.36 -16.21 16.68
C ALA A 382 29.46 -16.73 15.73
N ALA A 383 30.76 -16.52 16.02
CA ALA A 383 31.80 -17.18 15.25
C ALA A 383 31.53 -18.69 15.21
N ASP A 384 31.19 -19.28 16.37
CA ASP A 384 30.86 -20.71 16.50
C ASP A 384 29.52 -21.10 15.86
N ILE A 385 28.60 -20.15 15.69
CA ILE A 385 27.26 -20.35 15.06
C ILE A 385 27.34 -20.16 13.54
N ILE A 386 28.20 -19.28 13.05
CA ILE A 386 28.44 -19.06 11.63
C ILE A 386 29.05 -20.28 10.97
N ASP A 387 30.00 -20.93 11.66
CA ASP A 387 30.60 -22.21 11.25
C ASP A 387 29.55 -23.34 11.20
N ALA A 388 28.57 -23.32 12.07
CA ALA A 388 27.48 -24.30 12.10
C ALA A 388 26.42 -24.11 11.01
N PHE A 389 26.20 -22.87 10.52
CA PHE A 389 25.18 -22.55 9.51
C PHE A 389 25.68 -22.52 8.06
N ALA A 390 26.98 -22.41 7.85
CA ALA A 390 27.58 -22.27 6.52
C ALA A 390 28.11 -23.58 5.91
N GLY A 391 27.91 -24.70 6.57
CA GLY A 391 28.60 -25.94 6.18
C GLY A 391 30.11 -25.87 6.49
N LYS A 392 30.88 -26.83 5.96
CA LYS A 392 32.34 -26.85 6.14
C LYS A 392 33.05 -26.58 4.82
N VAL A 393 34.08 -25.76 4.85
CA VAL A 393 35.01 -25.67 3.73
C VAL A 393 36.09 -26.75 3.93
N VAL A 394 36.29 -27.54 2.88
CA VAL A 394 37.20 -28.69 2.93
C VAL A 394 38.08 -28.77 1.70
N THR A 395 39.27 -29.28 1.85
CA THR A 395 40.08 -29.73 0.73
C THR A 395 39.53 -31.05 0.17
N ARG A 396 39.77 -31.34 -1.10
CA ARG A 396 39.29 -32.60 -1.74
C ARG A 396 39.74 -33.86 -1.02
N ASP A 397 40.84 -33.79 -0.29
CA ASP A 397 41.41 -34.92 0.46
C ASP A 397 40.78 -35.12 1.84
N ASN A 398 40.06 -34.10 2.35
CA ASN A 398 39.46 -34.09 3.71
C ASN A 398 37.95 -34.27 3.71
N VAL A 399 37.40 -34.82 2.65
CA VAL A 399 35.92 -35.08 2.51
C VAL A 399 35.50 -36.24 3.43
N SER A 400 34.32 -36.14 4.00
CA SER A 400 33.69 -37.28 4.72
C SER A 400 33.67 -38.53 3.85
N GLN A 401 34.18 -39.64 4.32
CA GLN A 401 34.38 -40.88 3.55
C GLN A 401 33.06 -41.44 2.91
N ARG A 402 31.89 -40.91 3.27
CA ARG A 402 30.57 -41.32 2.82
C ARG A 402 29.81 -40.22 2.07
N GLY A 403 30.48 -39.10 1.78
CA GLY A 403 29.84 -37.94 1.18
C GLY A 403 29.38 -38.16 -0.25
N GLN A 404 28.16 -37.76 -0.56
CA GLN A 404 27.65 -37.74 -1.94
C GLN A 404 28.20 -36.49 -2.67
N ALA A 405 28.78 -36.70 -3.84
CA ALA A 405 29.28 -35.58 -4.68
C ALA A 405 28.15 -34.67 -5.10
N ILE A 406 28.34 -33.37 -4.91
CA ILE A 406 27.39 -32.34 -5.32
C ILE A 406 27.94 -31.61 -6.53
N PHE A 407 27.17 -31.63 -7.65
CA PHE A 407 27.54 -31.00 -8.88
C PHE A 407 26.65 -29.80 -9.19
N ALA A 408 27.24 -28.76 -9.72
CA ALA A 408 26.55 -27.56 -10.20
C ALA A 408 26.95 -27.22 -11.65
N PRO A 409 26.10 -26.54 -12.44
CA PRO A 409 26.45 -26.07 -13.76
C PRO A 409 27.50 -24.94 -13.68
N SER A 410 28.50 -24.99 -14.54
CA SER A 410 29.49 -23.92 -14.71
C SER A 410 29.21 -23.09 -15.96
N THR A 411 29.87 -21.94 -16.08
CA THR A 411 29.75 -21.00 -17.22
C THR A 411 30.11 -21.64 -18.58
N GLN A 412 30.79 -22.79 -18.62
CA GLN A 412 31.21 -23.49 -19.82
C GLN A 412 30.33 -24.69 -20.18
N MET A 413 29.09 -24.73 -19.70
CA MET A 413 28.15 -25.88 -19.88
C MET A 413 28.67 -27.21 -19.32
N ASN A 414 29.71 -27.21 -18.50
CA ASN A 414 30.20 -28.37 -17.79
C ASN A 414 29.66 -28.44 -16.37
N LEU A 415 29.53 -29.64 -15.84
CA LEU A 415 29.22 -29.84 -14.42
C LEU A 415 30.51 -29.75 -13.62
N VAL A 416 30.52 -28.88 -12.60
CA VAL A 416 31.63 -28.77 -11.64
C VAL A 416 31.18 -29.34 -10.32
N GLN A 417 32.02 -30.17 -9.71
CA GLN A 417 31.78 -30.66 -8.36
C GLN A 417 32.12 -29.54 -7.36
N ILE A 418 31.06 -28.98 -6.73
CA ILE A 418 31.17 -27.88 -5.79
C ILE A 418 31.51 -28.32 -4.37
N GLY A 419 31.35 -29.58 -4.07
CA GLY A 419 31.59 -30.12 -2.76
C GLY A 419 31.02 -31.52 -2.58
N SER A 420 30.86 -31.93 -1.34
CA SER A 420 30.27 -33.18 -0.90
C SER A 420 29.17 -32.94 0.13
N CYS A 421 28.26 -33.91 0.26
CA CYS A 421 27.22 -33.89 1.30
C CYS A 421 27.66 -34.80 2.46
N GLY A 422 27.93 -34.24 3.62
CA GLY A 422 28.28 -34.97 4.83
C GLY A 422 27.12 -35.73 5.49
N SER A 423 25.88 -35.63 4.96
CA SER A 423 24.71 -36.29 5.50
C SER A 423 24.59 -37.73 5.01
N GLU A 424 24.29 -38.65 5.93
CA GLU A 424 23.96 -40.07 5.63
C GLU A 424 22.49 -40.27 5.28
N LYS A 425 21.63 -39.23 5.43
CA LYS A 425 20.18 -39.33 5.22
C LYS A 425 19.80 -38.93 3.79
N PRO A 426 18.73 -39.51 3.24
CA PRO A 426 18.19 -39.04 1.96
C PRO A 426 17.88 -37.54 2.01
N CYS A 427 18.36 -36.80 1.02
CA CYS A 427 18.17 -35.33 0.97
C CYS A 427 16.77 -34.98 0.49
N PRO A 428 15.95 -34.26 1.27
CA PRO A 428 14.64 -33.76 0.84
C PRO A 428 14.74 -32.46 0.04
N LEU A 429 15.95 -31.90 -0.10
CA LEU A 429 16.17 -30.60 -0.74
C LEU A 429 16.56 -30.76 -2.21
N GLN A 430 16.50 -29.69 -2.97
CA GLN A 430 16.89 -29.69 -4.39
C GLN A 430 18.33 -29.18 -4.57
N PRO A 431 19.34 -30.06 -4.74
CA PRO A 431 20.71 -29.65 -5.07
C PRO A 431 20.78 -28.95 -6.45
N PRO A 432 21.77 -28.09 -6.72
CA PRO A 432 22.88 -27.70 -5.85
C PRO A 432 22.59 -26.45 -4.99
N LEU A 433 21.60 -25.62 -5.37
CA LEU A 433 21.37 -24.32 -4.74
C LEU A 433 21.04 -24.44 -3.23
N SER A 434 20.18 -25.38 -2.88
CA SER A 434 19.80 -25.61 -1.48
C SER A 434 20.95 -26.16 -0.62
N CYS A 435 22.01 -26.65 -1.25
CA CYS A 435 23.18 -27.14 -0.51
C CYS A 435 23.95 -25.99 0.14
N TYR A 436 24.00 -24.82 -0.49
CA TYR A 436 24.73 -23.67 0.08
C TYR A 436 24.15 -23.17 1.40
N GLY A 437 22.87 -23.38 1.66
CA GLY A 437 22.22 -23.08 2.94
C GLY A 437 22.11 -24.30 3.88
N CYS A 438 22.84 -25.39 3.63
CA CYS A 438 22.74 -26.63 4.37
C CYS A 438 23.98 -26.89 5.22
N ASP A 439 23.79 -27.22 6.49
CA ASP A 439 24.86 -27.53 7.46
C ASP A 439 25.69 -28.78 7.06
N SER A 440 25.17 -29.59 6.17
CA SER A 440 25.84 -30.79 5.67
C SER A 440 26.69 -30.58 4.41
N LEU A 441 26.75 -29.33 3.90
CA LEU A 441 27.62 -29.03 2.77
C LEU A 441 29.10 -29.03 3.22
N GLU A 442 29.90 -29.81 2.52
CA GLU A 442 31.36 -29.76 2.55
C GLU A 442 31.84 -29.13 1.24
N ALA A 443 31.93 -27.78 1.23
CA ALA A 443 32.27 -27.00 0.05
C ALA A 443 33.79 -27.10 -0.26
N PHE A 444 34.15 -27.22 -1.53
CA PHE A 444 35.56 -27.31 -1.91
C PHE A 444 36.19 -25.92 -2.04
N GLU A 445 37.33 -25.72 -1.40
CA GLU A 445 38.08 -24.45 -1.39
C GLU A 445 38.65 -24.07 -2.78
N ASP A 446 38.87 -25.05 -3.64
CA ASP A 446 39.46 -24.87 -4.99
C ASP A 446 38.41 -24.56 -6.09
N VAL A 447 37.15 -24.37 -5.70
CA VAL A 447 36.05 -24.08 -6.64
C VAL A 447 35.72 -22.59 -6.64
N ASP A 448 35.59 -21.99 -7.81
CA ASP A 448 35.03 -20.65 -7.99
C ASP A 448 33.50 -20.69 -7.78
N HIS A 449 33.07 -20.60 -6.52
CA HIS A 449 31.66 -20.64 -6.13
C HIS A 449 30.88 -19.47 -6.69
N LYS A 450 31.53 -18.33 -6.91
CA LYS A 450 30.88 -17.14 -7.50
C LYS A 450 30.51 -17.37 -8.96
N ALA A 451 31.44 -17.90 -9.76
CA ALA A 451 31.16 -18.25 -11.15
C ALA A 451 30.06 -19.31 -11.27
N VAL A 452 29.99 -20.25 -10.32
CA VAL A 452 28.92 -21.26 -10.26
C VAL A 452 27.57 -20.61 -9.99
N ILE A 453 27.49 -19.71 -9.02
CA ILE A 453 26.24 -19.02 -8.67
C ILE A 453 25.79 -18.10 -9.82
N ASP A 454 26.70 -17.35 -10.42
CA ASP A 454 26.41 -16.50 -11.57
C ASP A 454 25.88 -17.32 -12.77
N SER A 455 26.43 -18.51 -12.98
CA SER A 455 25.94 -19.46 -14.00
C SER A 455 24.53 -19.94 -13.70
N MET A 456 24.22 -20.31 -12.45
CA MET A 456 22.87 -20.73 -12.03
C MET A 456 21.86 -19.58 -12.18
N VAL A 457 22.24 -18.34 -11.84
CA VAL A 457 21.40 -17.15 -12.04
C VAL A 457 21.13 -16.92 -13.52
N GLY A 458 22.15 -17.03 -14.36
CA GLY A 458 22.04 -16.90 -15.81
C GLY A 458 21.06 -17.93 -16.43
N GLU A 459 21.14 -19.15 -16.00
CA GLU A 459 20.23 -20.23 -16.42
C GLU A 459 18.80 -19.98 -15.96
N MET A 460 18.60 -19.55 -14.71
CA MET A 460 17.29 -19.21 -14.18
C MET A 460 16.66 -18.04 -14.91
N LYS A 461 17.44 -16.99 -15.23
CA LYS A 461 16.97 -15.85 -16.03
C LYS A 461 16.53 -16.28 -17.43
N LYS A 462 17.27 -17.17 -18.06
CA LYS A 462 16.91 -17.71 -19.38
C LYS A 462 15.63 -18.55 -19.33
N THR A 463 15.47 -19.36 -18.27
CA THR A 463 14.35 -20.30 -18.14
C THR A 463 13.05 -19.62 -17.73
N PHE A 464 13.11 -18.68 -16.80
CA PHE A 464 11.93 -18.10 -16.14
C PHE A 464 11.69 -16.63 -16.45
N GLY A 465 12.61 -15.95 -17.17
CA GLY A 465 12.58 -14.52 -17.44
C GLY A 465 12.99 -13.65 -16.26
N ASP A 466 13.43 -12.41 -16.53
CA ASP A 466 13.97 -11.49 -15.50
C ASP A 466 13.01 -11.21 -14.33
N ALA A 467 11.70 -11.14 -14.59
CA ALA A 467 10.71 -10.84 -13.56
C ALA A 467 10.55 -11.97 -12.52
N ASN A 468 10.70 -13.24 -12.94
CA ASN A 468 10.60 -14.39 -12.04
C ASN A 468 11.95 -14.74 -11.41
N ALA A 469 13.06 -14.42 -12.06
CA ALA A 469 14.41 -14.57 -11.50
C ALA A 469 14.57 -13.72 -10.22
N ILE A 470 13.93 -12.54 -10.13
CA ILE A 470 13.95 -11.70 -8.93
C ILE A 470 13.40 -12.42 -7.69
N ASN A 471 12.36 -13.25 -7.84
CA ASN A 471 11.81 -14.03 -6.72
C ASN A 471 12.79 -15.12 -6.23
N ILE A 472 13.59 -15.67 -7.14
CA ILE A 472 14.60 -16.70 -6.86
C ILE A 472 15.82 -16.05 -6.19
N LEU A 473 16.21 -14.85 -6.60
CA LEU A 473 17.28 -14.05 -5.98
C LEU A 473 16.95 -13.63 -4.52
N GLN A 474 15.68 -13.71 -4.12
CA GLN A 474 15.22 -13.46 -2.75
C GLN A 474 15.03 -14.74 -1.94
N ASP A 475 15.24 -15.91 -2.54
CA ASP A 475 15.21 -17.19 -1.82
C ASP A 475 16.37 -17.24 -0.82
N LYS A 476 16.09 -17.78 0.39
CA LYS A 476 17.09 -17.90 1.45
C LYS A 476 18.32 -18.66 0.99
N ASN A 477 18.13 -19.75 0.24
CA ASN A 477 19.23 -20.59 -0.24
C ASN A 477 20.13 -19.83 -1.23
N PHE A 478 19.56 -18.94 -2.05
CA PHE A 478 20.33 -18.11 -2.96
C PHE A 478 21.12 -17.04 -2.23
N LEU A 479 20.51 -16.40 -1.21
CA LEU A 479 21.20 -15.40 -0.37
C LEU A 479 22.34 -16.03 0.42
N ASP A 480 22.16 -17.23 0.93
CA ASP A 480 23.20 -17.98 1.63
C ASP A 480 24.33 -18.41 0.65
N ALA A 481 23.98 -18.85 -0.56
CA ALA A 481 24.94 -19.15 -1.61
C ALA A 481 25.79 -17.93 -2.00
N SER A 482 25.17 -16.78 -2.20
CA SER A 482 25.88 -15.53 -2.52
C SER A 482 26.83 -15.09 -1.40
N LYS A 483 26.44 -15.26 -0.13
CA LYS A 483 27.33 -14.97 1.01
C LYS A 483 28.56 -15.87 1.04
N ILE A 484 28.36 -17.17 0.85
CA ILE A 484 29.47 -18.13 0.82
C ILE A 484 30.43 -17.81 -0.31
N ALA A 485 29.91 -17.50 -1.51
CA ALA A 485 30.75 -17.09 -2.64
C ALA A 485 31.54 -15.82 -2.37
N ASP A 486 30.93 -14.81 -1.75
CA ASP A 486 31.61 -13.58 -1.35
C ASP A 486 32.69 -13.81 -0.29
N MET A 487 32.50 -14.79 0.63
CA MET A 487 33.49 -15.16 1.64
C MET A 487 34.70 -15.88 1.02
N PHE A 488 34.46 -16.77 0.04
CA PHE A 488 35.55 -17.37 -0.73
C PHE A 488 36.36 -16.32 -1.52
N ASP A 489 35.68 -15.38 -2.18
CA ASP A 489 36.32 -14.30 -2.95
C ASP A 489 37.22 -13.39 -2.06
N ARG A 490 36.85 -13.22 -0.79
CA ARG A 490 37.61 -12.40 0.18
C ARG A 490 38.71 -13.17 0.90
N GLY A 491 38.81 -14.48 0.74
CA GLY A 491 39.73 -15.33 1.48
C GLY A 491 39.43 -15.34 2.97
N GLU A 492 38.17 -15.19 3.37
CA GLU A 492 37.71 -15.18 4.76
C GLU A 492 37.35 -16.60 5.26
N LEU A 493 37.50 -17.61 4.43
CA LEU A 493 37.25 -19.03 4.71
C LEU A 493 38.53 -19.85 4.60
#